data_78a29a0d277ed71d2fc9a0bf35d46eb1
#
_entry.id   78a29a0d277ed71d2fc9a0bf35d46eb1
#
_cell.length_a   1.000
_cell.length_b   1.000
_cell.length_c   1.000
_cell.angle_alpha   90.00
_cell.angle_beta   90.00
_cell.angle_gamma   90.00
#
_symmetry.space_group_name_H-M   'P 1'
#
loop_
_entity.id
_entity.type
_entity.pdbx_description
1 polymer ?
#
loop_
_entity_poly.entity_id
_entity_poly.type
_entity_poly.pdbx_seq_one_letter_code
_entity_poly.pdbx_strand_id
1 'polypeptide(L)'
;LGIARQLRTAIEAAGATQEDAHGAVAVLDSRGLIVAGRPLQDAYKQELAWTRAVAERYGVGDDHSLEAVIEGFRPHVLIGASGQGGAFPEPVVRAMARHVDRPVVLPFSNPTSSTEVLPSDVIAWTEGRALVATGSPFEPVVREGRTFEIGQGNNVFIFPGVGLGALVA
;
A
#
# COMPACT_ATOMS: atom_id res chain seq x y z
N LEU A 1 -10.16 1.49 -0.65
CA LEU A 1 -10.78 2.26 0.45
C LEU A 1 -11.09 1.41 1.66
N GLY A 2 -11.74 0.23 1.50
CA GLY A 2 -12.04 -0.67 2.61
C GLY A 2 -10.83 -1.04 3.45
N ILE A 3 -9.70 -1.38 2.82
CA ILE A 3 -8.43 -1.68 3.50
C ILE A 3 -7.98 -0.50 4.37
N ALA A 4 -8.02 0.72 3.85
CA ALA A 4 -7.59 1.91 4.60
C ALA A 4 -8.47 2.17 5.84
N ARG A 5 -9.80 1.99 5.71
CA ARG A 5 -10.72 2.07 6.85
C ARG A 5 -10.39 1.03 7.91
N GLN A 6 -10.25 -0.24 7.52
CA GLN A 6 -9.93 -1.32 8.45
C GLN A 6 -8.60 -1.10 9.17
N LEU A 7 -7.58 -0.63 8.45
CA LEU A 7 -6.29 -0.28 9.05
C LEU A 7 -6.43 0.83 10.09
N ARG A 8 -7.13 1.92 9.79
CA ARG A 8 -7.37 3.00 10.75
C ARG A 8 -8.10 2.49 11.99
N THR A 9 -9.19 1.74 11.80
CA THR A 9 -9.94 1.13 12.91
C THR A 9 -9.05 0.22 13.77
N ALA A 10 -8.20 -0.58 13.15
CA ALA A 10 -7.29 -1.47 13.89
C ALA A 10 -6.22 -0.68 14.67
N ILE A 11 -5.70 0.40 14.10
CA ILE A 11 -4.71 1.27 14.75
C ILE A 11 -5.35 1.99 15.96
N GLU A 12 -6.58 2.48 15.82
CA GLU A 12 -7.35 3.07 16.92
C GLU A 12 -7.64 2.04 18.03
N ALA A 13 -8.05 0.81 17.66
CA ALA A 13 -8.27 -0.28 18.60
C ALA A 13 -6.99 -0.70 19.35
N ALA A 14 -5.83 -0.48 18.75
CA ALA A 14 -4.53 -0.69 19.39
C ALA A 14 -4.12 0.46 20.33
N GLY A 15 -4.96 1.48 20.51
CA GLY A 15 -4.76 2.57 21.46
C GLY A 15 -4.23 3.88 20.87
N ALA A 16 -4.09 3.98 19.55
CA ALA A 16 -3.73 5.25 18.91
C ALA A 16 -4.92 6.23 18.91
N THR A 17 -4.62 7.53 18.87
CA THR A 17 -5.66 8.54 18.68
C THR A 17 -6.21 8.46 17.25
N GLN A 18 -7.41 8.98 17.04
CA GLN A 18 -8.02 9.06 15.71
C GLN A 18 -7.13 9.88 14.74
N GLU A 19 -6.49 10.94 15.24
CA GLU A 19 -5.56 11.76 14.45
C GLU A 19 -4.32 10.96 14.02
N ASP A 20 -3.72 10.20 14.94
CA ASP A 20 -2.56 9.37 14.64
C ASP A 20 -2.92 8.24 13.67
N ALA A 21 -4.05 7.57 13.87
CA ALA A 21 -4.56 6.55 12.96
C ALA A 21 -4.82 7.12 11.56
N HIS A 22 -5.36 8.35 11.48
CA HIS A 22 -5.57 9.04 10.22
C HIS A 22 -4.24 9.36 9.52
N GLY A 23 -3.25 9.87 10.24
CA GLY A 23 -1.92 10.18 9.72
C GLY A 23 -1.08 8.95 9.37
N ALA A 24 -1.35 7.79 10.00
CA ALA A 24 -0.62 6.56 9.75
C ALA A 24 -0.96 5.87 8.41
N VAL A 25 -2.00 6.31 7.71
CA VAL A 25 -2.47 5.68 6.47
C VAL A 25 -2.61 6.72 5.37
N ALA A 26 -1.66 6.75 4.43
CA ALA A 26 -1.73 7.55 3.22
C ALA A 26 -2.51 6.81 2.13
N VAL A 27 -3.46 7.48 1.49
CA VAL A 27 -4.25 6.90 0.39
C VAL A 27 -4.02 7.71 -0.88
N LEU A 28 -3.67 7.00 -1.94
CA LEU A 28 -3.43 7.58 -3.26
C LEU A 28 -4.45 7.05 -4.28
N ASP A 29 -4.74 7.86 -5.26
CA ASP A 29 -5.41 7.44 -6.49
C ASP A 29 -4.55 7.77 -7.73
N SER A 30 -5.10 7.65 -8.94
CA SER A 30 -4.37 7.92 -10.19
C SER A 30 -3.82 9.35 -10.32
N ARG A 31 -4.20 10.26 -9.45
CA ARG A 31 -3.71 11.64 -9.39
C ARG A 31 -2.81 11.92 -8.18
N GLY A 32 -2.38 10.86 -7.48
CA GLY A 32 -1.51 10.94 -6.30
C GLY A 32 -2.25 10.96 -4.97
N LEU A 33 -1.58 11.47 -3.93
CA LEU A 33 -2.11 11.52 -2.57
C LEU A 33 -3.45 12.26 -2.50
N ILE A 34 -4.39 11.66 -1.79
CA ILE A 34 -5.68 12.27 -1.51
C ILE A 34 -5.51 13.24 -0.35
N VAL A 35 -5.65 14.55 -0.65
CA VAL A 35 -5.57 15.63 0.34
C VAL A 35 -6.87 16.42 0.41
N ALA A 36 -7.15 16.99 1.57
CA ALA A 36 -8.31 17.84 1.78
C ALA A 36 -8.29 19.06 0.85
N GLY A 37 -9.45 19.38 0.27
CA GLY A 37 -9.58 20.49 -0.69
C GLY A 37 -9.29 20.10 -2.13
N ARG A 38 -8.73 18.92 -2.41
CA ARG A 38 -8.60 18.42 -3.78
C ARG A 38 -10.00 18.07 -4.33
N PRO A 39 -10.36 18.52 -5.56
CA PRO A 39 -11.60 18.10 -6.20
C PRO A 39 -11.59 16.58 -6.42
N LEU A 40 -12.50 15.86 -5.76
CA LEU A 40 -12.65 14.41 -5.90
C LEU A 40 -13.95 14.12 -6.62
N GLN A 41 -13.91 13.18 -7.58
CA GLN A 41 -15.11 12.72 -8.25
C GLN A 41 -16.01 11.94 -7.30
N ASP A 42 -15.41 11.23 -6.36
CA ASP A 42 -16.08 10.35 -5.40
C ASP A 42 -16.04 10.95 -4.00
N ALA A 43 -17.19 11.37 -3.48
CA ALA A 43 -17.31 12.00 -2.16
C ALA A 43 -16.79 11.09 -1.02
N TYR A 44 -16.92 9.77 -1.14
CA TYR A 44 -16.44 8.82 -0.13
C TYR A 44 -14.90 8.78 0.01
N LYS A 45 -14.15 9.34 -0.93
CA LYS A 45 -12.70 9.51 -0.80
C LYS A 45 -12.32 10.62 0.18
N GLN A 46 -13.23 11.56 0.45
CA GLN A 46 -12.96 12.71 1.34
C GLN A 46 -12.59 12.27 2.76
N GLU A 47 -13.20 11.21 3.27
CA GLU A 47 -12.92 10.71 4.61
C GLU A 47 -11.48 10.17 4.77
N LEU A 48 -10.84 9.81 3.64
CA LEU A 48 -9.48 9.27 3.61
C LEU A 48 -8.44 10.35 3.29
N ALA A 49 -8.88 11.55 2.94
CA ALA A 49 -8.00 12.65 2.58
C ALA A 49 -7.16 13.10 3.78
N TRP A 50 -5.85 13.17 3.60
CA TRP A 50 -5.01 13.83 4.59
C TRP A 50 -5.35 15.33 4.66
N THR A 51 -5.33 15.87 5.86
CA THR A 51 -5.35 17.33 6.01
C THR A 51 -4.03 17.91 5.51
N ARG A 52 -4.03 19.20 5.16
CA ARG A 52 -2.80 19.89 4.78
C ARG A 52 -1.73 19.79 5.87
N ALA A 53 -2.12 19.93 7.14
CA ALA A 53 -1.22 19.80 8.28
C ALA A 53 -0.57 18.43 8.39
N VAL A 54 -1.30 17.34 8.08
CA VAL A 54 -0.73 15.98 8.05
C VAL A 54 0.27 15.84 6.90
N ALA A 55 -0.04 16.31 5.71
CA ALA A 55 0.87 16.26 4.57
C ALA A 55 2.16 17.05 4.85
N GLU A 56 2.05 18.26 5.41
CA GLU A 56 3.18 19.10 5.79
C GLU A 56 4.04 18.44 6.89
N ARG A 57 3.42 17.79 7.89
CA ARG A 57 4.12 17.02 8.95
C ARG A 57 5.06 15.97 8.38
N TYR A 58 4.66 15.31 7.30
CA TYR A 58 5.46 14.29 6.62
C TYR A 58 6.31 14.85 5.46
N GLY A 59 6.41 16.17 5.33
CA GLY A 59 7.21 16.79 4.27
C GLY A 59 6.67 16.56 2.85
N VAL A 60 5.40 16.16 2.73
CA VAL A 60 4.71 16.05 1.44
C VAL A 60 4.13 17.42 1.12
N GLY A 61 4.81 18.16 0.25
CA GLY A 61 4.40 19.50 -0.20
C GLY A 61 3.31 19.43 -1.29
N ASP A 62 3.52 20.21 -2.36
CA ASP A 62 2.57 20.26 -3.48
C ASP A 62 2.73 19.07 -4.45
N ASP A 63 3.83 18.33 -4.39
CA ASP A 63 4.01 17.08 -5.14
C ASP A 63 3.34 15.92 -4.40
N HIS A 64 2.20 15.49 -4.92
CA HIS A 64 1.40 14.40 -4.38
C HIS A 64 1.68 13.05 -5.07
N SER A 65 2.77 12.92 -5.82
CA SER A 65 3.17 11.67 -6.46
C SER A 65 3.44 10.57 -5.42
N LEU A 66 3.35 9.31 -5.84
CA LEU A 66 3.70 8.18 -4.98
C LEU A 66 5.15 8.30 -4.48
N GLU A 67 6.05 8.74 -5.34
CA GLU A 67 7.47 8.90 -5.02
C GLU A 67 7.68 9.94 -3.92
N ALA A 68 7.06 11.12 -4.04
CA ALA A 68 7.11 12.16 -3.01
C ALA A 68 6.54 11.69 -1.66
N VAL A 69 5.44 10.93 -1.70
CA VAL A 69 4.84 10.36 -0.49
C VAL A 69 5.77 9.33 0.16
N ILE A 70 6.40 8.45 -0.61
CA ILE A 70 7.34 7.47 -0.06
C ILE A 70 8.55 8.17 0.59
N GLU A 71 9.09 9.20 -0.03
CA GLU A 71 10.24 9.94 0.51
C GLU A 71 9.89 10.70 1.81
N GLY A 72 8.73 11.33 1.87
CA GLY A 72 8.30 12.11 3.03
C GLY A 72 7.74 11.24 4.16
N PHE A 73 6.75 10.42 3.85
CA PHE A 73 6.03 9.60 4.82
C PHE A 73 6.82 8.38 5.30
N ARG A 74 7.70 7.81 4.47
CA ARG A 74 8.55 6.64 4.76
C ARG A 74 7.76 5.44 5.27
N PRO A 75 6.77 4.96 4.53
CA PRO A 75 5.89 3.88 4.99
C PRO A 75 6.65 2.56 5.13
N HIS A 76 6.29 1.75 6.12
CA HIS A 76 6.77 0.38 6.26
C HIS A 76 6.06 -0.60 5.33
N VAL A 77 4.83 -0.26 4.92
CA VAL A 77 3.96 -1.12 4.11
C VAL A 77 3.43 -0.34 2.92
N LEU A 78 3.60 -0.88 1.72
CA LEU A 78 3.04 -0.36 0.47
C LEU A 78 2.03 -1.37 -0.07
N ILE A 79 0.78 -0.94 -0.24
CA ILE A 79 -0.31 -1.79 -0.70
C ILE A 79 -0.83 -1.30 -2.05
N GLY A 80 -0.82 -2.15 -3.04
CA GLY A 80 -1.39 -1.92 -4.37
C GLY A 80 -2.76 -2.56 -4.52
N ALA A 81 -3.73 -1.77 -4.97
CA ALA A 81 -5.07 -2.22 -5.35
C ALA A 81 -5.59 -1.32 -6.49
N SER A 82 -4.69 -0.96 -7.41
CA SER A 82 -4.90 0.04 -8.46
C SER A 82 -5.47 -0.54 -9.75
N GLY A 83 -5.25 -1.83 -9.99
CA GLY A 83 -5.50 -2.47 -11.28
C GLY A 83 -4.54 -2.01 -12.39
N GLN A 84 -3.49 -1.27 -12.04
CA GLN A 84 -2.52 -0.72 -13.00
C GLN A 84 -1.18 -1.44 -12.87
N GLY A 85 -0.84 -2.23 -13.89
CA GLY A 85 0.47 -2.89 -13.95
C GLY A 85 1.61 -1.89 -13.93
N GLY A 86 2.65 -2.18 -13.12
CA GLY A 86 3.83 -1.33 -13.02
C GLY A 86 3.65 -0.04 -12.21
N ALA A 87 2.57 0.11 -11.43
CA ALA A 87 2.32 1.31 -10.61
C ALA A 87 3.36 1.51 -9.50
N PHE A 88 4.16 0.49 -9.17
CA PHE A 88 5.29 0.62 -8.23
C PHE A 88 6.62 0.49 -8.99
N PRO A 89 7.11 1.57 -9.61
CA PRO A 89 8.35 1.54 -10.36
C PRO A 89 9.57 1.43 -9.45
N GLU A 90 10.72 1.07 -10.02
CA GLU A 90 11.98 0.87 -9.30
C GLU A 90 12.36 2.02 -8.36
N PRO A 91 12.26 3.31 -8.74
CA PRO A 91 12.61 4.41 -7.84
C PRO A 91 11.79 4.41 -6.53
N VAL A 92 10.50 4.09 -6.61
CA VAL A 92 9.58 4.01 -5.46
C VAL A 92 10.00 2.89 -4.50
N VAL A 93 10.24 1.68 -5.01
CA VAL A 93 10.62 0.53 -4.18
C VAL A 93 12.00 0.73 -3.57
N ARG A 94 12.94 1.28 -4.34
CA ARG A 94 14.27 1.63 -3.80
C ARG A 94 14.22 2.73 -2.75
N ALA A 95 13.38 3.76 -2.95
CA ALA A 95 13.17 4.81 -1.96
C ALA A 95 12.67 4.21 -0.64
N MET A 96 11.67 3.35 -0.71
CA MET A 96 11.16 2.65 0.47
C MET A 96 12.25 1.83 1.17
N ALA A 97 13.06 1.08 0.42
CA ALA A 97 14.16 0.28 0.95
C ALA A 97 15.34 1.10 1.54
N ARG A 98 15.46 2.40 1.19
CA ARG A 98 16.42 3.31 1.83
C ARG A 98 15.98 3.73 3.24
N HIS A 99 14.68 3.86 3.45
CA HIS A 99 14.11 4.35 4.70
C HIS A 99 13.69 3.24 5.66
N VAL A 100 13.39 2.05 5.14
CA VAL A 100 12.86 0.92 5.90
C VAL A 100 13.77 -0.29 5.67
N ASP A 101 14.25 -0.86 6.76
CA ASP A 101 15.19 -1.99 6.70
C ASP A 101 14.55 -3.24 6.10
N ARG A 102 13.28 -3.50 6.45
CA ARG A 102 12.49 -4.62 5.94
C ARG A 102 11.13 -4.16 5.42
N PRO A 103 11.07 -3.58 4.21
CA PRO A 103 9.82 -3.08 3.65
C PRO A 103 8.85 -4.22 3.32
N VAL A 104 7.55 -3.95 3.47
CA VAL A 104 6.47 -4.87 3.07
C VAL A 104 5.81 -4.31 1.82
N VAL A 105 5.83 -5.08 0.73
CA VAL A 105 5.25 -4.67 -0.56
C VAL A 105 4.17 -5.66 -0.97
N LEU A 106 2.94 -5.19 -1.08
CA LEU A 106 1.74 -5.98 -1.29
C LEU A 106 1.00 -5.56 -2.57
N PRO A 107 1.47 -5.98 -3.75
CA PRO A 107 0.78 -5.71 -5.02
C PRO A 107 -0.38 -6.68 -5.19
N PHE A 108 -1.58 -6.28 -4.76
CA PHE A 108 -2.76 -7.15 -4.71
C PHE A 108 -3.64 -7.11 -5.96
N SER A 109 -3.27 -6.34 -6.98
CA SER A 109 -4.06 -6.30 -8.21
C SER A 109 -4.01 -7.62 -8.99
N ASN A 110 -5.16 -8.00 -9.53
CA ASN A 110 -5.37 -9.18 -10.37
C ASN A 110 -5.88 -8.77 -11.77
N PRO A 111 -5.60 -9.52 -12.83
CA PRO A 111 -4.67 -10.66 -12.92
C PRO A 111 -3.19 -10.26 -12.82
N THR A 112 -2.26 -11.21 -13.00
CA THR A 112 -0.81 -10.96 -12.96
C THR A 112 -0.34 -9.82 -13.87
N SER A 113 -1.00 -9.59 -15.00
CA SER A 113 -0.72 -8.46 -15.91
C SER A 113 -1.07 -7.10 -15.32
N SER A 114 -1.87 -7.06 -14.27
CA SER A 114 -2.28 -5.84 -13.57
C SER A 114 -1.52 -5.64 -12.25
N THR A 115 -0.57 -6.54 -11.91
CA THR A 115 0.22 -6.40 -10.69
C THR A 115 1.04 -5.11 -10.72
N GLU A 116 1.05 -4.38 -9.63
CA GLU A 116 1.75 -3.09 -9.53
C GLU A 116 3.26 -3.21 -9.68
N VAL A 117 3.81 -4.39 -9.33
CA VAL A 117 5.23 -4.72 -9.47
C VAL A 117 5.42 -6.23 -9.44
N LEU A 118 6.39 -6.76 -10.16
CA LEU A 118 6.74 -8.18 -10.11
C LEU A 118 7.50 -8.50 -8.80
N PRO A 119 7.20 -9.63 -8.13
CA PRO A 119 7.96 -10.04 -6.94
C PRO A 119 9.47 -10.15 -7.17
N SER A 120 9.90 -10.63 -8.35
CA SER A 120 11.31 -10.69 -8.74
C SER A 120 12.00 -9.32 -8.67
N ASP A 121 11.30 -8.29 -9.13
CA ASP A 121 11.83 -6.92 -9.14
C ASP A 121 11.92 -6.36 -7.73
N VAL A 122 10.87 -6.56 -6.91
CA VAL A 122 10.91 -6.14 -5.50
C VAL A 122 12.07 -6.80 -4.76
N ILE A 123 12.25 -8.11 -4.91
CA ILE A 123 13.37 -8.85 -4.29
C ILE A 123 14.71 -8.32 -4.80
N ALA A 124 14.84 -8.04 -6.10
CA ALA A 124 16.05 -7.51 -6.69
C ALA A 124 16.37 -6.09 -6.19
N TRP A 125 15.38 -5.17 -6.22
CA TRP A 125 15.58 -3.76 -5.87
C TRP A 125 15.76 -3.53 -4.37
N THR A 126 15.33 -4.46 -3.53
CA THR A 126 15.48 -4.41 -2.07
C THR A 126 16.58 -5.34 -1.54
N GLU A 127 17.39 -5.94 -2.43
CA GLU A 127 18.47 -6.86 -2.05
C GLU A 127 17.98 -8.05 -1.19
N GLY A 128 16.75 -8.53 -1.46
CA GLY A 128 16.13 -9.62 -0.71
C GLY A 128 15.64 -9.26 0.69
N ARG A 129 15.56 -7.97 1.04
CA ARG A 129 15.09 -7.51 2.36
C ARG A 129 13.57 -7.45 2.47
N ALA A 130 12.87 -7.18 1.37
CA ALA A 130 11.42 -7.01 1.39
C ALA A 130 10.66 -8.29 1.72
N LEU A 131 9.52 -8.13 2.38
CA LEU A 131 8.45 -9.11 2.42
C LEU A 131 7.47 -8.81 1.28
N VAL A 132 7.13 -9.84 0.51
CA VAL A 132 6.25 -9.70 -0.65
C VAL A 132 5.09 -10.68 -0.56
N ALA A 133 3.87 -10.18 -0.76
CA ALA A 133 2.70 -11.01 -1.01
C ALA A 133 1.84 -10.35 -2.10
N THR A 134 1.26 -11.16 -2.97
CA THR A 134 0.57 -10.74 -4.20
C THR A 134 -0.88 -11.21 -4.24
N GLY A 135 -1.70 -10.56 -5.04
CA GLY A 135 -3.09 -10.98 -5.27
C GLY A 135 -3.20 -12.23 -6.15
N SER A 136 -2.35 -12.34 -7.16
CA SER A 136 -2.24 -13.52 -8.03
C SER A 136 -1.09 -14.44 -7.57
N PRO A 137 -1.11 -15.74 -7.89
CA PRO A 137 0.00 -16.61 -7.54
C PRO A 137 1.25 -16.28 -8.37
N PHE A 138 2.40 -16.37 -7.73
CA PHE A 138 3.72 -16.28 -8.36
C PHE A 138 4.60 -17.40 -7.85
N GLU A 139 5.49 -17.88 -8.71
CA GLU A 139 6.53 -18.82 -8.33
C GLU A 139 7.53 -18.18 -7.36
N PRO A 140 8.18 -18.99 -6.50
CA PRO A 140 9.25 -18.50 -5.64
C PRO A 140 10.37 -17.84 -6.45
N VAL A 141 10.94 -16.78 -5.90
CA VAL A 141 12.06 -16.05 -6.52
C VAL A 141 13.37 -16.60 -5.99
N VAL A 142 14.26 -17.03 -6.88
CA VAL A 142 15.62 -17.45 -6.49
C VAL A 142 16.62 -16.34 -6.78
N ARG A 143 17.35 -15.91 -5.75
CA ARG A 143 18.41 -14.91 -5.88
C ARG A 143 19.61 -15.30 -5.00
N GLU A 144 20.80 -15.31 -5.57
CA GLU A 144 22.05 -15.57 -4.84
C GLU A 144 22.00 -16.85 -3.98
N GLY A 145 21.39 -17.91 -4.53
CA GLY A 145 21.25 -19.22 -3.85
C GLY A 145 20.20 -19.25 -2.73
N ARG A 146 19.46 -18.17 -2.50
CA ARG A 146 18.33 -18.10 -1.56
C ARG A 146 17.00 -18.15 -2.30
N THR A 147 16.06 -18.91 -1.79
CA THR A 147 14.68 -18.96 -2.27
C THR A 147 13.81 -18.05 -1.43
N PHE A 148 13.05 -17.19 -2.08
CA PHE A 148 12.08 -16.28 -1.47
C PHE A 148 10.69 -16.76 -1.85
N GLU A 149 9.96 -17.28 -0.86
CA GLU A 149 8.56 -17.63 -1.02
C GLU A 149 7.71 -16.36 -1.15
N ILE A 150 6.80 -16.36 -2.14
CA ILE A 150 5.90 -15.24 -2.37
C ILE A 150 4.55 -15.56 -1.75
N GLY A 151 4.16 -14.79 -0.73
CA GLY A 151 2.85 -14.93 -0.11
C GLY A 151 1.72 -14.62 -1.10
N GLN A 152 0.56 -15.25 -0.93
CA GLN A 152 -0.62 -14.95 -1.72
C GLN A 152 -1.75 -14.43 -0.83
N GLY A 153 -2.20 -13.18 -1.10
CA GLY A 153 -3.33 -12.53 -0.45
C GLY A 153 -4.51 -12.39 -1.41
N ASN A 154 -5.00 -13.50 -1.97
CA ASN A 154 -6.10 -13.48 -2.91
C ASN A 154 -7.44 -13.26 -2.18
N ASN A 155 -8.32 -12.43 -2.77
CA ASN A 155 -9.67 -12.15 -2.28
C ASN A 155 -10.50 -13.42 -2.07
N VAL A 156 -10.24 -14.49 -2.81
CA VAL A 156 -10.93 -15.78 -2.67
C VAL A 156 -10.80 -16.38 -1.27
N PHE A 157 -9.71 -16.10 -0.55
CA PHE A 157 -9.49 -16.58 0.80
C PHE A 157 -10.25 -15.77 1.86
N ILE A 158 -10.57 -14.51 1.55
CA ILE A 158 -11.24 -13.58 2.47
C ILE A 158 -12.75 -13.57 2.23
N PHE A 159 -13.19 -13.78 0.99
CA PHE A 159 -14.58 -13.65 0.57
C PHE A 159 -15.57 -14.49 1.41
N PRO A 160 -15.31 -15.75 1.75
CA PRO A 160 -16.26 -16.52 2.57
C PRO A 160 -16.55 -15.88 3.93
N GLY A 161 -15.50 -15.36 4.61
CA GLY A 161 -15.67 -14.69 5.90
C GLY A 161 -16.37 -13.33 5.78
N VAL A 162 -16.03 -12.55 4.77
CA VAL A 162 -16.69 -11.25 4.49
C VAL A 162 -18.15 -11.47 4.08
N GLY A 163 -18.42 -12.47 3.23
CA GLY A 163 -19.78 -12.79 2.79
C GLY A 163 -20.64 -13.24 3.97
N LEU A 164 -20.13 -14.11 4.82
CA LEU A 164 -20.85 -14.53 6.03
C LEU A 164 -21.08 -13.35 6.99
N GLY A 165 -20.07 -12.52 7.23
CA GLY A 165 -20.19 -11.33 8.05
C GLY A 165 -21.28 -10.37 7.55
N ALA A 166 -21.37 -10.15 6.24
CA ALA A 166 -22.40 -9.32 5.64
C ALA A 166 -23.83 -9.89 5.73
N LEU A 167 -23.95 -11.24 5.88
CA LEU A 167 -25.25 -11.90 6.03
C LEU A 167 -25.77 -11.88 7.46
N VAL A 168 -24.91 -11.73 8.46
CA VAL A 168 -25.27 -11.79 9.88
C VAL A 168 -25.20 -10.44 10.60
N ALA A 169 -24.74 -9.38 9.89
CA ALA A 169 -24.70 -8.02 10.41
C ALA A 169 -26.03 -7.31 10.16
#